data_eed29832dfd61ce05d7d4f0636593742
#
_entry.id   eed29832dfd61ce05d7d4f0636593742
#
_cell.length_a   1.000
_cell.length_b   1.000
_cell.length_c   1.000
_cell.angle_alpha   90.00
_cell.angle_beta   90.00
_cell.angle_gamma   90.00
#
_symmetry.space_group_name_H-M   'P 1'
#
loop_
_entity.id
_entity.type
_entity.pdbx_description
1 polymer ?
#
loop_
_entity_poly.entity_id
_entity_poly.type
_entity_poly.pdbx_seq_one_letter_code
_entity_poly.pdbx_strand_id
1 'polypeptide(L)'
;MKFLLNKIFIKNFFNLSINQITNVFIAIIITPFLFQKLGASQYGYIRLALAIISIFGVLVNYGYNLNGPKRIAIFKDSEKNKIQIFLTEILSLRIYLAITASIIISFLIYFRLFELYSDILFFSMTILISDALYPMFYFQGKDKLSLLSISNFFVKIIYIILIFQLIENPNDSKYVNFSFGLSYIVVYIFFWIFIYKKEKIKFFKVSFEKLIFRLKENFDFFLSSIAGHVSSHGGLVILINFVESSELGMYALSQKIGYLLRMVPVFFIQSLLQIFSKKKHINKANFDKDLNRFF
;
A
#
# COMPACT_ATOMS: atom_id res chain seq x y z
N MET A 1 -13.75 32.12 -5.42
CA MET A 1 -12.80 32.24 -4.29
C MET A 1 -13.39 31.81 -2.91
N LYS A 2 -14.66 32.05 -2.58
CA LYS A 2 -15.29 31.53 -1.33
C LYS A 2 -15.36 30.00 -1.18
N PHE A 3 -15.16 29.22 -2.23
CA PHE A 3 -15.27 27.75 -2.24
C PHE A 3 -13.97 27.01 -1.80
N LEU A 4 -12.81 27.68 -1.85
CA LEU A 4 -11.53 27.14 -1.40
C LEU A 4 -11.41 27.09 0.14
N LEU A 5 -12.33 27.71 0.85
CA LEU A 5 -12.32 27.82 2.31
C LEU A 5 -13.29 26.86 3.01
N ASN A 6 -13.82 25.85 2.33
CA ASN A 6 -14.64 24.86 3.00
C ASN A 6 -13.76 24.03 3.93
N LYS A 7 -13.99 24.14 5.23
CA LYS A 7 -13.22 23.51 6.32
C LYS A 7 -12.94 22.02 6.11
N ILE A 8 -13.88 21.31 5.45
CA ILE A 8 -13.74 19.89 5.14
C ILE A 8 -12.72 19.68 3.99
N PHE A 9 -12.75 20.54 2.97
CA PHE A 9 -11.80 20.47 1.85
C PHE A 9 -10.36 20.72 2.35
N ILE A 10 -10.17 21.78 3.09
CA ILE A 10 -8.86 22.13 3.69
C ILE A 10 -8.37 20.96 4.55
N LYS A 11 -9.22 20.40 5.40
CA LYS A 11 -8.87 19.27 6.27
C LYS A 11 -8.47 18.02 5.45
N ASN A 12 -9.23 17.65 4.44
CA ASN A 12 -8.92 16.48 3.61
C ASN A 12 -7.67 16.70 2.75
N PHE A 13 -7.50 17.90 2.20
CA PHE A 13 -6.29 18.30 1.48
C PHE A 13 -5.05 18.25 2.40
N PHE A 14 -5.12 18.82 3.58
CA PHE A 14 -4.02 18.75 4.56
C PHE A 14 -3.71 17.30 4.95
N ASN A 15 -4.69 16.47 5.23
CA ASN A 15 -4.46 15.07 5.60
C ASN A 15 -3.78 14.28 4.47
N LEU A 16 -4.20 14.46 3.22
CA LEU A 16 -3.58 13.82 2.07
C LEU A 16 -2.16 14.36 1.82
N SER A 17 -1.98 15.68 1.95
CA SER A 17 -0.67 16.33 1.77
C SER A 17 0.32 15.93 2.86
N ILE A 18 -0.08 15.87 4.12
CA ILE A 18 0.76 15.41 5.23
C ILE A 18 1.22 13.98 4.99
N ASN A 19 0.31 13.09 4.59
CA ASN A 19 0.65 11.71 4.29
C ASN A 19 1.73 11.61 3.22
N GLN A 20 1.61 12.38 2.16
CA GLN A 20 2.56 12.37 1.05
C GLN A 20 3.89 13.07 1.41
N ILE A 21 3.81 14.21 2.08
CA ILE A 21 5.00 14.91 2.58
C ILE A 21 5.81 13.96 3.48
N THR A 22 5.16 13.22 4.37
CA THR A 22 5.80 12.21 5.21
C THR A 22 6.50 11.13 4.38
N ASN A 23 5.87 10.64 3.31
CA ASN A 23 6.48 9.66 2.41
C ASN A 23 7.72 10.21 1.69
N VAL A 24 7.66 11.46 1.22
CA VAL A 24 8.78 12.15 0.57
C VAL A 24 9.94 12.36 1.55
N PHE A 25 9.64 12.89 2.74
CA PHE A 25 10.65 13.14 3.79
C PHE A 25 11.43 11.87 4.14
N ILE A 26 10.72 10.78 4.33
CA ILE A 26 11.36 9.50 4.66
C ILE A 26 12.18 8.97 3.49
N ALA A 27 11.68 9.11 2.27
CA ALA A 27 12.46 8.71 1.10
C ALA A 27 13.76 9.50 0.98
N ILE A 28 13.74 10.80 1.30
CA ILE A 28 14.92 11.66 1.27
C ILE A 28 15.93 11.29 2.38
N ILE A 29 15.47 10.89 3.55
CA ILE A 29 16.36 10.53 4.68
C ILE A 29 16.87 9.08 4.53
N ILE A 30 15.95 8.14 4.36
CA ILE A 30 16.28 6.70 4.41
C ILE A 30 17.00 6.23 3.15
N THR A 31 16.66 6.77 1.97
CA THR A 31 17.25 6.26 0.72
C THR A 31 18.77 6.51 0.65
N PRO A 32 19.30 7.72 0.92
CA PRO A 32 20.74 7.95 0.95
C PRO A 32 21.43 7.13 2.04
N PHE A 33 20.83 7.04 3.23
CA PHE A 33 21.37 6.23 4.32
C PHE A 33 21.54 4.76 3.92
N LEU A 34 20.50 4.14 3.37
CA LEU A 34 20.55 2.75 2.90
C LEU A 34 21.56 2.59 1.78
N PHE A 35 21.61 3.51 0.84
CA PHE A 35 22.54 3.45 -0.27
C PHE A 35 24.00 3.55 0.19
N GLN A 36 24.28 4.43 1.16
CA GLN A 36 25.62 4.60 1.74
C GLN A 36 26.05 3.39 2.59
N LYS A 37 25.14 2.84 3.41
CA LYS A 37 25.45 1.71 4.30
C LYS A 37 25.53 0.36 3.58
N LEU A 38 24.66 0.13 2.61
CA LEU A 38 24.49 -1.17 1.97
C LEU A 38 25.17 -1.26 0.60
N GLY A 39 25.43 -0.14 -0.05
CA GLY A 39 25.93 -0.07 -1.43
C GLY A 39 24.85 -0.31 -2.48
N ALA A 40 25.21 -0.06 -3.74
CA ALA A 40 24.30 -0.11 -4.89
C ALA A 40 23.71 -1.52 -5.10
N SER A 41 24.54 -2.57 -5.02
CA SER A 41 24.11 -3.95 -5.28
C SER A 41 23.05 -4.41 -4.29
N GLN A 42 23.29 -4.25 -2.99
CA GLN A 42 22.30 -4.65 -1.97
C GLN A 42 21.03 -3.82 -2.04
N TYR A 43 21.15 -2.51 -2.33
CA TYR A 43 19.98 -1.67 -2.57
C TYR A 43 19.17 -2.17 -3.78
N GLY A 44 19.84 -2.60 -4.85
CA GLY A 44 19.21 -3.22 -6.02
C GLY A 44 18.40 -4.46 -5.64
N TYR A 45 19.01 -5.40 -4.89
CA TYR A 45 18.33 -6.62 -4.42
C TYR A 45 17.16 -6.33 -3.49
N ILE A 46 17.26 -5.36 -2.59
CA ILE A 46 16.13 -4.93 -1.73
C ILE A 46 14.96 -4.43 -2.58
N ARG A 47 15.25 -3.62 -3.59
CA ARG A 47 14.21 -3.07 -4.48
C ARG A 47 13.58 -4.13 -5.37
N LEU A 48 14.39 -5.09 -5.85
CA LEU A 48 13.93 -6.25 -6.61
C LEU A 48 13.02 -7.14 -5.77
N ALA A 49 13.45 -7.52 -4.56
CA ALA A 49 12.64 -8.29 -3.63
C ALA A 49 11.31 -7.58 -3.33
N LEU A 50 11.34 -6.26 -3.10
CA LEU A 50 10.13 -5.46 -2.90
C LEU A 50 9.22 -5.48 -4.14
N ALA A 51 9.78 -5.45 -5.36
CA ALA A 51 9.00 -5.51 -6.59
C ALA A 51 8.29 -6.87 -6.73
N ILE A 52 8.98 -7.98 -6.47
CA ILE A 52 8.43 -9.33 -6.48
C ILE A 52 7.30 -9.45 -5.44
N ILE A 53 7.58 -9.07 -4.18
CA ILE A 53 6.59 -9.08 -3.10
C ILE A 53 5.38 -8.20 -3.43
N SER A 54 5.56 -7.06 -4.07
CA SER A 54 4.45 -6.19 -4.48
C SER A 54 3.54 -6.84 -5.51
N ILE A 55 4.08 -7.65 -6.42
CA ILE A 55 3.29 -8.44 -7.38
C ILE A 55 2.47 -9.50 -6.63
N PHE A 56 3.07 -10.24 -5.69
CA PHE A 56 2.36 -11.20 -4.84
C PHE A 56 1.37 -10.51 -3.89
N GLY A 57 1.65 -9.29 -3.45
CA GLY A 57 0.76 -8.45 -2.65
C GLY A 57 -0.57 -8.15 -3.36
N VAL A 58 -0.58 -8.09 -4.70
CA VAL A 58 -1.84 -7.98 -5.47
C VAL A 58 -2.73 -9.20 -5.26
N LEU A 59 -2.14 -10.40 -5.22
CA LEU A 59 -2.88 -11.62 -4.91
C LEU A 59 -3.47 -11.55 -3.49
N VAL A 60 -2.70 -11.10 -2.51
CA VAL A 60 -3.17 -10.95 -1.12
C VAL A 60 -4.30 -9.94 -1.00
N ASN A 61 -4.14 -8.78 -1.59
CA ASN A 61 -5.15 -7.72 -1.58
C ASN A 61 -6.40 -8.04 -2.39
N TYR A 62 -6.26 -8.81 -3.44
CA TYR A 62 -7.30 -9.28 -4.34
C TYR A 62 -8.30 -8.20 -4.76
N GLY A 63 -7.83 -6.96 -5.00
CA GLY A 63 -8.65 -5.82 -5.39
C GLY A 63 -9.52 -5.21 -4.28
N TYR A 64 -9.51 -5.73 -3.06
CA TYR A 64 -10.30 -5.20 -1.95
C TYR A 64 -9.84 -3.82 -1.45
N ASN A 65 -8.66 -3.36 -1.84
CA ASN A 65 -8.26 -1.97 -1.60
C ASN A 65 -9.10 -0.98 -2.41
N LEU A 66 -9.66 -1.42 -3.56
CA LEU A 66 -10.54 -0.61 -4.43
C LEU A 66 -12.03 -0.81 -4.09
N ASN A 67 -12.46 -2.06 -3.96
CA ASN A 67 -13.87 -2.41 -3.74
C ASN A 67 -14.28 -2.35 -2.26
N GLY A 68 -13.38 -2.67 -1.34
CA GLY A 68 -13.66 -2.68 0.09
C GLY A 68 -14.24 -1.37 0.64
N PRO A 69 -13.63 -0.21 0.36
CA PRO A 69 -14.18 1.08 0.77
C PRO A 69 -15.59 1.32 0.24
N LYS A 70 -15.87 0.98 -1.02
CA LYS A 70 -17.20 1.11 -1.63
C LYS A 70 -18.24 0.26 -0.90
N ARG A 71 -17.90 -0.99 -0.57
CA ARG A 71 -18.78 -1.91 0.15
C ARG A 71 -19.07 -1.43 1.58
N ILE A 72 -18.04 -0.98 2.30
CA ILE A 72 -18.21 -0.43 3.65
C ILE A 72 -19.08 0.84 3.65
N ALA A 73 -18.93 1.70 2.65
CA ALA A 73 -19.70 2.95 2.54
C ALA A 73 -21.20 2.72 2.33
N ILE A 74 -21.59 1.61 1.70
CA ILE A 74 -23.00 1.27 1.47
C ILE A 74 -23.70 0.80 2.76
N PHE A 75 -22.96 0.17 3.69
CA PHE A 75 -23.55 -0.32 4.93
C PHE A 75 -23.92 0.81 5.87
N LYS A 76 -25.20 0.83 6.31
CA LYS A 76 -25.67 1.74 7.35
C LYS A 76 -24.99 1.42 8.68
N ASP A 77 -24.86 2.41 9.56
CA ASP A 77 -24.26 2.19 10.89
C ASP A 77 -25.07 1.25 11.78
N SER A 78 -26.37 1.09 11.48
CA SER A 78 -27.25 0.09 12.13
C SER A 78 -27.00 -1.34 11.68
N GLU A 79 -26.35 -1.56 10.52
CA GLU A 79 -26.13 -2.88 9.93
C GLU A 79 -24.79 -3.51 10.39
N LYS A 80 -24.50 -3.45 11.69
CA LYS A 80 -23.25 -3.95 12.28
C LYS A 80 -22.95 -5.40 11.93
N ASN A 81 -23.97 -6.25 11.85
CA ASN A 81 -23.79 -7.66 11.48
C ASN A 81 -23.23 -7.82 10.06
N LYS A 82 -23.68 -7.01 9.10
CA LYS A 82 -23.17 -7.05 7.72
C LYS A 82 -21.72 -6.58 7.66
N ILE A 83 -21.39 -5.51 8.39
CA ILE A 83 -20.02 -5.01 8.51
C ILE A 83 -19.12 -6.08 9.12
N GLN A 84 -19.54 -6.71 10.22
CA GLN A 84 -18.80 -7.78 10.88
C GLN A 84 -18.53 -8.97 9.95
N ILE A 85 -19.58 -9.46 9.26
CA ILE A 85 -19.45 -10.58 8.31
C ILE A 85 -18.43 -10.22 7.23
N PHE A 86 -18.59 -9.06 6.61
CA PHE A 86 -17.70 -8.60 5.54
C PHE A 86 -16.24 -8.48 6.00
N LEU A 87 -16.00 -7.85 7.15
CA LEU A 87 -14.64 -7.69 7.69
C LEU A 87 -14.00 -9.03 8.03
N THR A 88 -14.75 -9.98 8.63
CA THR A 88 -14.23 -11.30 8.97
C THR A 88 -13.90 -12.12 7.72
N GLU A 89 -14.77 -12.10 6.71
CA GLU A 89 -14.56 -12.82 5.45
C GLU A 89 -13.35 -12.27 4.69
N ILE A 90 -13.21 -10.94 4.58
CA ILE A 90 -12.07 -10.34 3.87
C ILE A 90 -10.75 -10.56 4.61
N LEU A 91 -10.73 -10.39 5.93
CA LEU A 91 -9.53 -10.66 6.71
C LEU A 91 -9.09 -12.12 6.58
N SER A 92 -10.03 -13.07 6.72
CA SER A 92 -9.75 -14.49 6.56
C SER A 92 -9.22 -14.81 5.16
N LEU A 93 -9.88 -14.28 4.11
CA LEU A 93 -9.44 -14.47 2.72
C LEU A 93 -8.00 -13.98 2.51
N ARG A 94 -7.70 -12.76 2.95
CA ARG A 94 -6.37 -12.17 2.79
C ARG A 94 -5.29 -12.96 3.55
N ILE A 95 -5.59 -13.45 4.75
CA ILE A 95 -4.66 -14.30 5.50
C ILE A 95 -4.37 -15.61 4.73
N TYR A 96 -5.39 -16.27 4.20
CA TYR A 96 -5.19 -17.47 3.37
C TYR A 96 -4.36 -17.18 2.14
N LEU A 97 -4.64 -16.07 1.43
CA LEU A 97 -3.88 -15.68 0.25
C LEU A 97 -2.43 -15.29 0.59
N ALA A 98 -2.18 -14.65 1.73
CA ALA A 98 -0.82 -14.34 2.19
C ALA A 98 -0.03 -15.60 2.53
N ILE A 99 -0.64 -16.57 3.19
CA ILE A 99 -0.03 -17.88 3.47
C ILE A 99 0.29 -18.60 2.15
N THR A 100 -0.66 -18.65 1.22
CA THR A 100 -0.45 -19.27 -0.09
C THR A 100 0.67 -18.59 -0.86
N ALA A 101 0.69 -17.27 -0.92
CA ALA A 101 1.76 -16.49 -1.56
C ALA A 101 3.13 -16.76 -0.91
N SER A 102 3.17 -16.82 0.43
CA SER A 102 4.42 -17.11 1.16
C SER A 102 4.92 -18.52 0.91
N ILE A 103 4.02 -19.51 0.81
CA ILE A 103 4.37 -20.90 0.45
C ILE A 103 4.94 -20.95 -0.97
N ILE A 104 4.31 -20.27 -1.93
CA ILE A 104 4.80 -20.22 -3.32
C ILE A 104 6.21 -19.61 -3.37
N ILE A 105 6.43 -18.47 -2.69
CA ILE A 105 7.75 -17.82 -2.66
C ILE A 105 8.78 -18.72 -1.99
N SER A 106 8.44 -19.36 -0.86
CA SER A 106 9.35 -20.29 -0.18
C SER A 106 9.73 -21.47 -1.06
N PHE A 107 8.78 -21.98 -1.84
CA PHE A 107 9.03 -23.05 -2.83
C PHE A 107 9.99 -22.57 -3.93
N LEU A 108 9.79 -21.37 -4.47
CA LEU A 108 10.67 -20.79 -5.48
C LEU A 108 12.10 -20.56 -4.95
N ILE A 109 12.22 -20.14 -3.68
CA ILE A 109 13.53 -20.00 -2.99
C ILE A 109 14.19 -21.38 -2.83
N TYR A 110 13.44 -22.41 -2.44
CA TYR A 110 13.95 -23.77 -2.27
C TYR A 110 14.55 -24.33 -3.57
N PHE A 111 13.95 -24.01 -4.73
CA PHE A 111 14.48 -24.36 -6.05
C PHE A 111 15.60 -23.43 -6.56
N ARG A 112 16.15 -22.57 -5.69
CA ARG A 112 17.26 -21.66 -5.97
C ARG A 112 17.01 -20.66 -7.11
N LEU A 113 15.75 -20.37 -7.43
CA LEU A 113 15.42 -19.39 -8.48
C LEU A 113 15.86 -17.96 -8.12
N PHE A 114 16.11 -17.68 -6.83
CA PHE A 114 16.45 -16.35 -6.29
C PHE A 114 17.69 -16.39 -5.40
N GLU A 115 18.70 -17.22 -5.73
CA GLU A 115 19.83 -17.53 -4.87
C GLU A 115 20.57 -16.30 -4.35
N LEU A 116 20.81 -15.29 -5.20
CA LEU A 116 21.56 -14.08 -4.87
C LEU A 116 20.89 -13.17 -3.84
N TYR A 117 19.57 -13.26 -3.67
CA TYR A 117 18.80 -12.41 -2.76
C TYR A 117 17.67 -13.16 -2.02
N SER A 118 17.87 -14.46 -1.87
CA SER A 118 16.90 -15.35 -1.20
C SER A 118 16.54 -14.90 0.21
N ASP A 119 17.54 -14.52 1.01
CA ASP A 119 17.34 -14.02 2.37
C ASP A 119 16.52 -12.73 2.38
N ILE A 120 16.87 -11.80 1.49
CA ILE A 120 16.15 -10.53 1.39
C ILE A 120 14.68 -10.80 1.01
N LEU A 121 14.45 -11.71 0.06
CA LEU A 121 13.12 -12.06 -0.39
C LEU A 121 12.32 -12.77 0.72
N PHE A 122 12.94 -13.71 1.44
CA PHE A 122 12.32 -14.41 2.56
C PHE A 122 11.86 -13.44 3.67
N PHE A 123 12.74 -12.57 4.14
CA PHE A 123 12.41 -11.56 5.15
C PHE A 123 11.39 -10.53 4.64
N SER A 124 11.33 -10.30 3.33
CA SER A 124 10.33 -9.42 2.71
C SER A 124 8.89 -9.97 2.76
N MET A 125 8.68 -11.27 3.02
CA MET A 125 7.34 -11.85 3.16
C MET A 125 6.52 -11.24 4.31
N THR A 126 7.16 -10.59 5.28
CA THR A 126 6.46 -9.79 6.30
C THR A 126 5.53 -8.74 5.69
N ILE A 127 5.84 -8.25 4.49
CA ILE A 127 5.00 -7.30 3.75
C ILE A 127 3.68 -7.96 3.33
N LEU A 128 3.70 -9.25 2.90
CA LEU A 128 2.47 -9.98 2.56
C LEU A 128 1.54 -10.14 3.77
N ILE A 129 2.12 -10.36 4.96
CA ILE A 129 1.36 -10.41 6.21
C ILE A 129 0.76 -9.04 6.51
N SER A 130 1.53 -7.96 6.31
CA SER A 130 1.02 -6.60 6.49
C SER A 130 -0.11 -6.27 5.51
N ASP A 131 -0.02 -6.72 4.26
CA ASP A 131 -1.06 -6.55 3.25
C ASP A 131 -2.34 -7.31 3.62
N ALA A 132 -2.22 -8.52 4.19
CA ALA A 132 -3.37 -9.27 4.68
C ALA A 132 -4.08 -8.54 5.82
N LEU A 133 -3.32 -7.91 6.71
CA LEU A 133 -3.83 -7.17 7.86
C LEU A 133 -4.31 -5.75 7.51
N TYR A 134 -4.20 -5.28 6.27
CA TYR A 134 -4.53 -3.90 5.88
C TYR A 134 -5.97 -3.48 6.23
N PRO A 135 -6.20 -2.67 7.29
CA PRO A 135 -7.55 -2.34 7.77
C PRO A 135 -8.08 -1.04 7.15
N MET A 136 -7.26 -0.34 6.35
CA MET A 136 -7.52 1.03 5.93
C MET A 136 -8.72 1.16 5.00
N PHE A 137 -9.09 0.09 4.26
CA PHE A 137 -10.30 0.07 3.44
C PHE A 137 -11.58 0.31 4.27
N TYR A 138 -11.60 -0.14 5.54
CA TYR A 138 -12.69 0.13 6.47
C TYR A 138 -12.77 1.62 6.81
N PHE A 139 -11.65 2.24 7.15
CA PHE A 139 -11.61 3.67 7.51
C PHE A 139 -11.91 4.57 6.31
N GLN A 140 -11.47 4.18 5.11
CA GLN A 140 -11.84 4.86 3.87
C GLN A 140 -13.35 4.80 3.62
N GLY A 141 -13.96 3.63 3.76
CA GLY A 141 -15.39 3.46 3.58
C GLY A 141 -16.24 4.21 4.61
N LYS A 142 -15.71 4.45 5.82
CA LYS A 142 -16.33 5.25 6.87
C LYS A 142 -15.96 6.75 6.82
N ASP A 143 -15.34 7.21 5.74
CA ASP A 143 -14.87 8.61 5.54
C ASP A 143 -13.95 9.12 6.66
N LYS A 144 -13.16 8.22 7.26
CA LYS A 144 -12.20 8.52 8.32
C LYS A 144 -10.77 8.61 7.80
N LEU A 145 -10.55 9.43 6.77
CA LEU A 145 -9.27 9.59 6.08
C LEU A 145 -8.14 10.06 7.00
N SER A 146 -8.45 10.80 8.06
CA SER A 146 -7.44 11.21 9.05
C SER A 146 -6.74 10.03 9.72
N LEU A 147 -7.44 8.91 9.92
CA LEU A 147 -6.83 7.71 10.50
C LEU A 147 -5.82 7.04 9.56
N LEU A 148 -5.97 7.20 8.24
CA LEU A 148 -4.98 6.77 7.27
C LEU A 148 -3.66 7.53 7.45
N SER A 149 -3.73 8.86 7.59
CA SER A 149 -2.55 9.70 7.78
C SER A 149 -1.86 9.40 9.10
N ILE A 150 -2.64 9.21 10.17
CA ILE A 150 -2.13 8.83 11.50
C ILE A 150 -1.44 7.46 11.43
N SER A 151 -2.07 6.47 10.79
CA SER A 151 -1.47 5.15 10.59
C SER A 151 -0.12 5.24 9.88
N ASN A 152 -0.08 5.92 8.74
CA ASN A 152 1.17 6.09 7.99
C ASN A 152 2.26 6.80 8.79
N PHE A 153 1.91 7.80 9.57
CA PHE A 153 2.86 8.50 10.44
C PHE A 153 3.52 7.54 11.45
N PHE A 154 2.73 6.75 12.18
CA PHE A 154 3.27 5.78 13.13
C PHE A 154 4.09 4.66 12.45
N VAL A 155 3.61 4.13 11.33
CA VAL A 155 4.37 3.15 10.54
C VAL A 155 5.75 3.70 10.20
N LYS A 156 5.82 4.95 9.78
CA LYS A 156 7.07 5.58 9.35
C LYS A 156 8.03 5.82 10.51
N ILE A 157 7.52 6.22 11.68
CA ILE A 157 8.36 6.35 12.88
C ILE A 157 8.96 5.00 13.26
N ILE A 158 8.13 3.94 13.34
CA ILE A 158 8.62 2.61 13.69
C ILE A 158 9.64 2.13 12.64
N TYR A 159 9.36 2.34 11.35
CA TYR A 159 10.28 1.97 10.27
C TYR A 159 11.62 2.67 10.38
N ILE A 160 11.64 3.99 10.64
CA ILE A 160 12.88 4.76 10.82
C ILE A 160 13.68 4.20 12.00
N ILE A 161 13.03 3.97 13.13
CA ILE A 161 13.70 3.44 14.33
C ILE A 161 14.33 2.07 14.02
N LEU A 162 13.58 1.16 13.39
CA LEU A 162 14.09 -0.16 13.04
C LEU A 162 15.25 -0.10 12.03
N ILE A 163 15.17 0.78 11.04
CA ILE A 163 16.26 0.95 10.05
C ILE A 163 17.54 1.41 10.74
N PHE A 164 17.49 2.42 11.60
CA PHE A 164 18.69 2.92 12.28
C PHE A 164 19.26 1.94 13.31
N GLN A 165 18.42 1.06 13.87
CA GLN A 165 18.86 0.04 14.84
C GLN A 165 19.40 -1.24 14.18
N LEU A 166 18.87 -1.63 13.01
CA LEU A 166 19.15 -2.93 12.42
C LEU A 166 20.11 -2.88 11.23
N ILE A 167 20.38 -1.68 10.67
CA ILE A 167 21.18 -1.56 9.45
C ILE A 167 22.51 -0.87 9.76
N GLU A 168 23.56 -1.69 9.85
CA GLU A 168 24.94 -1.21 10.08
C GLU A 168 25.87 -1.50 8.89
N ASN A 169 25.67 -2.63 8.22
CA ASN A 169 26.56 -3.14 7.19
C ASN A 169 25.77 -3.82 6.04
N PRO A 170 26.40 -4.15 4.90
CA PRO A 170 25.72 -4.74 3.74
C PRO A 170 24.94 -6.04 4.01
N ASN A 171 25.38 -6.86 4.99
CA ASN A 171 24.72 -8.12 5.34
C ASN A 171 23.36 -7.92 6.00
N ASP A 172 23.06 -6.72 6.47
CA ASP A 172 21.79 -6.38 7.12
C ASP A 172 20.70 -6.01 6.11
N SER A 173 21.00 -6.06 4.82
CA SER A 173 20.07 -5.74 3.72
C SER A 173 18.71 -6.45 3.83
N LYS A 174 18.67 -7.68 4.33
CA LYS A 174 17.46 -8.48 4.57
C LYS A 174 16.48 -7.81 5.55
N TYR A 175 16.98 -7.02 6.48
CA TYR A 175 16.14 -6.36 7.49
C TYR A 175 15.43 -5.10 6.96
N VAL A 176 15.76 -4.57 5.78
CA VAL A 176 15.13 -3.36 5.26
C VAL A 176 13.65 -3.58 4.96
N ASN A 177 13.33 -4.56 4.12
CA ASN A 177 11.95 -4.90 3.78
C ASN A 177 11.22 -5.57 4.95
N PHE A 178 11.93 -6.34 5.78
CA PHE A 178 11.41 -6.88 7.03
C PHE A 178 10.91 -5.76 7.95
N SER A 179 11.73 -4.75 8.21
CA SER A 179 11.37 -3.59 9.05
C SER A 179 10.17 -2.83 8.48
N PHE A 180 10.10 -2.72 7.15
CA PHE A 180 8.96 -2.11 6.48
C PHE A 180 7.67 -2.90 6.76
N GLY A 181 7.65 -4.20 6.50
CA GLY A 181 6.48 -5.05 6.77
C GLY A 181 6.12 -5.10 8.25
N LEU A 182 7.11 -5.25 9.15
CA LEU A 182 6.89 -5.30 10.60
C LEU A 182 6.25 -4.01 11.13
N SER A 183 6.71 -2.85 10.66
CA SER A 183 6.15 -1.56 11.04
C SER A 183 4.66 -1.44 10.71
N TYR A 184 4.25 -1.93 9.54
CA TYR A 184 2.84 -1.99 9.17
C TYR A 184 2.05 -2.99 10.01
N ILE A 185 2.59 -4.19 10.26
CA ILE A 185 1.93 -5.22 11.07
C ILE A 185 1.60 -4.66 12.45
N VAL A 186 2.58 -4.06 13.14
CA VAL A 186 2.39 -3.49 14.47
C VAL A 186 1.26 -2.47 14.48
N VAL A 187 1.29 -1.51 13.57
CA VAL A 187 0.26 -0.46 13.51
C VAL A 187 -1.11 -1.05 13.14
N TYR A 188 -1.17 -1.98 12.18
CA TYR A 188 -2.45 -2.57 11.75
C TYR A 188 -3.11 -3.44 12.82
N ILE A 189 -2.33 -4.12 13.65
CA ILE A 189 -2.86 -4.85 14.83
C ILE A 189 -3.57 -3.86 15.76
N PHE A 190 -2.98 -2.70 16.06
CA PHE A 190 -3.64 -1.68 16.89
C PHE A 190 -4.95 -1.20 16.28
N PHE A 191 -4.98 -0.97 14.95
CA PHE A 191 -6.20 -0.55 14.28
C PHE A 191 -7.25 -1.67 14.23
N TRP A 192 -6.87 -2.94 14.12
CA TRP A 192 -7.79 -4.07 14.23
C TRP A 192 -8.38 -4.20 15.63
N ILE A 193 -7.59 -4.00 16.68
CA ILE A 193 -8.08 -3.96 18.07
C ILE A 193 -9.10 -2.82 18.23
N PHE A 194 -8.83 -1.65 17.64
CA PHE A 194 -9.77 -0.52 17.65
C PHE A 194 -11.08 -0.86 16.93
N ILE A 195 -11.02 -1.44 15.73
CA ILE A 195 -12.19 -1.86 14.95
C ILE A 195 -12.99 -2.91 15.74
N TYR A 196 -12.30 -3.92 16.30
CA TYR A 196 -12.91 -4.97 17.10
C TYR A 196 -13.73 -4.40 18.27
N LYS A 197 -13.15 -3.49 19.04
CA LYS A 197 -13.83 -2.86 20.18
C LYS A 197 -15.01 -1.99 19.73
N LYS A 198 -14.83 -1.20 18.68
CA LYS A 198 -15.81 -0.24 18.19
C LYS A 198 -17.03 -0.91 17.56
N GLU A 199 -16.81 -1.86 16.66
CA GLU A 199 -17.86 -2.56 15.92
C GLU A 199 -18.38 -3.79 16.68
N LYS A 200 -17.77 -4.13 17.86
CA LYS A 200 -18.07 -5.32 18.65
C LYS A 200 -18.01 -6.61 17.80
N ILE A 201 -16.99 -6.71 16.94
CA ILE A 201 -16.83 -7.82 15.99
C ILE A 201 -16.60 -9.11 16.78
N LYS A 202 -17.33 -10.16 16.39
CA LYS A 202 -17.02 -11.54 16.79
C LYS A 202 -16.47 -12.26 15.57
N PHE A 203 -15.19 -12.59 15.57
CA PHE A 203 -14.59 -13.38 14.52
C PHE A 203 -15.19 -14.79 14.53
N PHE A 204 -15.50 -15.30 13.34
CA PHE A 204 -16.02 -16.65 13.16
C PHE A 204 -15.24 -17.37 12.06
N LYS A 205 -15.27 -18.72 12.09
CA LYS A 205 -14.64 -19.52 11.04
C LYS A 205 -15.42 -19.35 9.73
N VAL A 206 -14.73 -18.85 8.71
CA VAL A 206 -15.31 -18.65 7.38
C VAL A 206 -15.23 -19.97 6.59
N SER A 207 -16.34 -20.41 5.99
CA SER A 207 -16.35 -21.58 5.13
C SER A 207 -15.63 -21.34 3.81
N PHE A 208 -15.04 -22.39 3.24
CA PHE A 208 -14.31 -22.30 1.99
C PHE A 208 -15.19 -21.80 0.82
N GLU A 209 -16.45 -22.20 0.79
CA GLU A 209 -17.43 -21.72 -0.19
C GLU A 209 -17.58 -20.19 -0.19
N LYS A 210 -17.62 -19.58 1.02
CA LYS A 210 -17.68 -18.13 1.16
C LYS A 210 -16.41 -17.44 0.68
N LEU A 211 -15.24 -18.05 0.92
CA LEU A 211 -13.97 -17.53 0.41
C LEU A 211 -13.95 -17.55 -1.12
N ILE A 212 -14.39 -18.65 -1.75
CA ILE A 212 -14.51 -18.75 -3.21
C ILE A 212 -15.51 -17.72 -3.76
N PHE A 213 -16.64 -17.55 -3.10
CA PHE A 213 -17.62 -16.53 -3.48
C PHE A 213 -16.98 -15.14 -3.48
N ARG A 214 -16.21 -14.79 -2.43
CA ARG A 214 -15.50 -13.51 -2.34
C ARG A 214 -14.42 -13.35 -3.41
N LEU A 215 -13.73 -14.40 -3.80
CA LEU A 215 -12.79 -14.38 -4.91
C LEU A 215 -13.52 -14.07 -6.24
N LYS A 216 -14.62 -14.78 -6.53
CA LYS A 216 -15.40 -14.56 -7.76
C LYS A 216 -15.98 -13.14 -7.83
N GLU A 217 -16.55 -12.67 -6.71
CA GLU A 217 -17.15 -11.32 -6.61
C GLU A 217 -16.14 -10.20 -6.93
N ASN A 218 -14.87 -10.40 -6.63
CA ASN A 218 -13.85 -9.36 -6.71
C ASN A 218 -12.83 -9.55 -7.84
N PHE A 219 -13.06 -10.52 -8.72
CA PHE A 219 -12.11 -10.93 -9.77
C PHE A 219 -11.75 -9.78 -10.72
N ASP A 220 -12.73 -8.97 -11.15
CA ASP A 220 -12.48 -7.84 -12.07
C ASP A 220 -11.57 -6.77 -11.44
N PHE A 221 -11.76 -6.50 -10.14
CA PHE A 221 -10.89 -5.58 -9.40
C PHE A 221 -9.48 -6.15 -9.21
N PHE A 222 -9.37 -7.46 -9.03
CA PHE A 222 -8.09 -8.16 -8.97
C PHE A 222 -7.35 -8.05 -10.30
N LEU A 223 -8.01 -8.33 -11.42
CA LEU A 223 -7.42 -8.25 -12.75
C LEU A 223 -6.93 -6.82 -13.08
N SER A 224 -7.76 -5.81 -12.76
CA SER A 224 -7.38 -4.41 -12.89
C SER A 224 -6.15 -4.05 -12.02
N SER A 225 -6.06 -4.60 -10.81
CA SER A 225 -4.93 -4.36 -9.90
C SER A 225 -3.64 -5.00 -10.41
N ILE A 226 -3.69 -6.21 -10.97
CA ILE A 226 -2.52 -6.88 -11.57
C ILE A 226 -1.91 -6.01 -12.65
N ALA A 227 -2.71 -5.54 -13.61
CA ALA A 227 -2.22 -4.71 -14.72
C ALA A 227 -1.44 -3.49 -14.21
N GLY A 228 -1.97 -2.80 -13.20
CA GLY A 228 -1.31 -1.64 -12.59
C GLY A 228 0.01 -1.98 -11.89
N HIS A 229 0.05 -3.07 -11.14
CA HIS A 229 1.25 -3.47 -10.38
C HIS A 229 2.35 -4.05 -11.28
N VAL A 230 2.01 -4.87 -12.27
CA VAL A 230 2.97 -5.40 -13.23
C VAL A 230 3.60 -4.25 -14.03
N SER A 231 2.80 -3.27 -14.48
CA SER A 231 3.31 -2.08 -15.14
C SER A 231 4.28 -1.27 -14.27
N SER A 232 4.01 -1.18 -12.97
CA SER A 232 4.81 -0.36 -12.05
C SER A 232 6.08 -1.06 -11.54
N HIS A 233 6.06 -2.37 -11.36
CA HIS A 233 7.10 -3.15 -10.68
C HIS A 233 7.80 -4.16 -11.59
N GLY A 234 7.19 -4.55 -12.71
CA GLY A 234 7.72 -5.58 -13.62
C GLY A 234 9.06 -5.20 -14.25
N GLY A 235 9.33 -3.92 -14.45
CA GLY A 235 10.57 -3.45 -15.03
C GLY A 235 11.82 -3.92 -14.27
N LEU A 236 11.81 -3.83 -12.93
CA LEU A 236 12.93 -4.31 -12.10
C LEU A 236 13.13 -5.84 -12.19
N VAL A 237 12.00 -6.58 -12.23
CA VAL A 237 12.01 -8.05 -12.32
C VAL A 237 12.57 -8.53 -13.66
N ILE A 238 12.32 -7.78 -14.73
CA ILE A 238 12.86 -8.10 -16.05
C ILE A 238 14.33 -7.70 -16.13
N LEU A 239 14.71 -6.52 -15.66
CA LEU A 239 16.03 -5.94 -15.80
C LEU A 239 17.13 -6.77 -15.13
N ILE A 240 16.87 -7.46 -14.00
CA ILE A 240 17.85 -8.27 -13.30
C ILE A 240 18.51 -9.33 -14.19
N ASN A 241 17.81 -9.78 -15.25
CA ASN A 241 18.35 -10.77 -16.18
C ASN A 241 19.31 -10.18 -17.23
N PHE A 242 19.44 -8.86 -17.30
CA PHE A 242 20.20 -8.17 -18.35
C PHE A 242 21.29 -7.24 -17.82
N VAL A 243 21.26 -6.91 -16.53
CA VAL A 243 22.16 -5.94 -15.92
C VAL A 243 22.76 -6.49 -14.63
N GLU A 244 23.90 -5.95 -14.21
CA GLU A 244 24.50 -6.28 -12.92
C GLU A 244 23.69 -5.71 -11.74
N SER A 245 23.86 -6.29 -10.56
CA SER A 245 23.14 -5.87 -9.34
C SER A 245 23.39 -4.41 -8.95
N SER A 246 24.59 -3.90 -9.22
CA SER A 246 24.95 -2.49 -9.00
C SER A 246 24.20 -1.54 -9.92
N GLU A 247 24.08 -1.89 -11.19
CA GLU A 247 23.33 -1.14 -12.20
C GLU A 247 21.83 -1.17 -11.89
N LEU A 248 21.32 -2.32 -11.45
CA LEU A 248 19.95 -2.46 -10.98
C LEU A 248 19.66 -1.53 -9.79
N GLY A 249 20.63 -1.39 -8.86
CA GLY A 249 20.55 -0.47 -7.74
C GLY A 249 20.48 0.99 -8.17
N MET A 250 21.30 1.38 -9.13
CA MET A 250 21.29 2.75 -9.71
C MET A 250 19.99 3.03 -10.45
N TYR A 251 19.49 2.06 -11.23
CA TYR A 251 18.18 2.17 -11.88
C TYR A 251 17.06 2.33 -10.86
N ALA A 252 17.06 1.52 -9.80
CA ALA A 252 16.04 1.59 -8.74
C ALA A 252 16.06 2.93 -7.98
N LEU A 253 17.27 3.49 -7.77
CA LEU A 253 17.44 4.82 -7.19
C LEU A 253 16.88 5.91 -8.12
N SER A 254 17.21 5.86 -9.40
CA SER A 254 16.74 6.80 -10.42
C SER A 254 15.20 6.73 -10.54
N GLN A 255 14.63 5.53 -10.56
CA GLN A 255 13.19 5.32 -10.55
C GLN A 255 12.55 5.96 -9.30
N LYS A 256 13.18 5.79 -8.13
CA LYS A 256 12.69 6.39 -6.88
C LYS A 256 12.64 7.92 -6.95
N ILE A 257 13.70 8.54 -7.49
CA ILE A 257 13.76 9.98 -7.70
C ILE A 257 12.66 10.43 -8.68
N GLY A 258 12.50 9.71 -9.80
CA GLY A 258 11.45 9.96 -10.76
C GLY A 258 10.04 9.90 -10.14
N TYR A 259 9.78 8.95 -9.25
CA TYR A 259 8.52 8.89 -8.50
C TYR A 259 8.29 10.11 -7.61
N LEU A 260 9.34 10.59 -6.91
CA LEU A 260 9.23 11.77 -6.07
C LEU A 260 8.89 13.02 -6.89
N LEU A 261 9.52 13.20 -8.04
CA LEU A 261 9.24 14.30 -8.96
C LEU A 261 7.82 14.21 -9.54
N ARG A 262 7.38 13.02 -9.92
CA ARG A 262 6.02 12.78 -10.44
C ARG A 262 4.92 13.09 -9.41
N MET A 263 5.20 13.03 -8.14
CA MET A 263 4.22 13.35 -7.09
C MET A 263 3.72 14.79 -7.21
N VAL A 264 4.57 15.75 -7.57
CA VAL A 264 4.21 17.18 -7.65
C VAL A 264 3.01 17.43 -8.60
N PRO A 265 3.06 17.05 -9.90
CA PRO A 265 1.92 17.22 -10.79
C PRO A 265 0.70 16.38 -10.37
N VAL A 266 0.89 15.20 -9.80
CA VAL A 266 -0.22 14.37 -9.31
C VAL A 266 -0.99 15.08 -8.20
N PHE A 267 -0.32 15.75 -7.28
CA PHE A 267 -0.99 16.55 -6.24
C PHE A 267 -1.80 17.70 -6.83
N PHE A 268 -1.22 18.39 -7.79
CA PHE A 268 -1.90 19.48 -8.44
C PHE A 268 -3.19 18.99 -9.13
N ILE A 269 -3.12 17.89 -9.88
CA ILE A 269 -4.27 17.29 -10.56
C ILE A 269 -5.31 16.79 -9.53
N GLN A 270 -4.91 16.10 -8.47
CA GLN A 270 -5.84 15.62 -7.45
C GLN A 270 -6.57 16.75 -6.73
N SER A 271 -5.89 17.86 -6.46
CA SER A 271 -6.50 19.03 -5.84
C SER A 271 -7.54 19.68 -6.79
N LEU A 272 -7.25 19.75 -8.08
CA LEU A 272 -8.19 20.24 -9.08
C LEU A 272 -9.39 19.33 -9.25
N LEU A 273 -9.21 18.01 -9.35
CA LEU A 273 -10.28 17.05 -9.48
C LEU A 273 -11.30 17.13 -8.32
N GLN A 274 -10.82 17.34 -7.09
CA GLN A 274 -11.71 17.54 -5.94
C GLN A 274 -12.53 18.83 -6.04
N ILE A 275 -11.95 19.90 -6.56
CA ILE A 275 -12.65 21.17 -6.81
C ILE A 275 -13.74 20.97 -7.88
N PHE A 276 -13.39 20.34 -8.98
CA PHE A 276 -14.30 20.12 -10.10
C PHE A 276 -15.44 19.15 -9.78
N SER A 277 -15.17 18.06 -9.06
CA SER A 277 -16.21 17.09 -8.69
C SER A 277 -17.30 17.72 -7.81
N LYS A 278 -16.94 18.61 -6.90
CA LYS A 278 -17.91 19.33 -6.06
C LYS A 278 -18.72 20.37 -6.87
N LYS A 279 -18.10 21.05 -7.81
CA LYS A 279 -18.81 22.01 -8.68
C LYS A 279 -19.82 21.32 -9.60
N LYS A 280 -19.52 20.14 -10.11
CA LYS A 280 -20.45 19.35 -10.95
C LYS A 280 -21.75 19.00 -10.21
N HIS A 281 -21.67 18.74 -8.91
CA HIS A 281 -22.86 18.46 -8.09
C HIS A 281 -23.73 19.69 -7.78
N ILE A 282 -23.17 20.91 -7.89
CA ILE A 282 -23.85 22.15 -7.51
C ILE A 282 -24.47 22.87 -8.70
N ASN A 283 -23.80 22.87 -9.88
CA ASN A 283 -24.33 23.55 -11.07
C ASN A 283 -23.65 23.07 -12.35
N LYS A 284 -24.34 22.23 -13.13
CA LYS A 284 -23.83 21.62 -14.37
C LYS A 284 -23.52 22.65 -15.46
N ALA A 285 -24.31 23.76 -15.55
CA ALA A 285 -24.14 24.79 -16.57
C ALA A 285 -22.88 25.68 -16.37
N ASN A 286 -22.47 25.90 -15.13
CA ASN A 286 -21.26 26.65 -14.82
C ASN A 286 -19.99 25.79 -14.86
N PHE A 287 -20.11 24.46 -14.78
CA PHE A 287 -19.01 23.52 -14.83
C PHE A 287 -18.32 23.55 -16.19
N ASP A 288 -19.07 23.51 -17.28
CA ASP A 288 -18.54 23.51 -18.63
C ASP A 288 -17.84 24.84 -19.01
N LYS A 289 -18.36 25.97 -18.47
CA LYS A 289 -17.74 27.27 -18.62
C LYS A 289 -16.38 27.41 -17.88
N ASP A 290 -16.30 26.81 -16.71
CA ASP A 290 -15.07 26.82 -15.90
C ASP A 290 -14.02 25.83 -16.47
N LEU A 291 -14.46 24.72 -17.05
CA LEU A 291 -13.57 23.74 -17.71
C LEU A 291 -12.90 24.38 -18.95
N ASN A 292 -13.66 25.09 -19.79
CA ASN A 292 -13.15 25.78 -20.96
C ASN A 292 -12.25 27.00 -20.67
N ARG A 293 -12.16 27.44 -19.43
CA ARG A 293 -11.22 28.49 -18.99
C ARG A 293 -9.88 27.93 -18.48
N PHE A 294 -9.80 26.65 -18.21
CA PHE A 294 -8.59 25.99 -17.69
C PHE A 294 -7.85 25.14 -18.73
N PHE A 295 -8.50 24.83 -19.84
CA PHE A 295 -7.92 24.25 -21.04
C PHE A 295 -7.98 25.23 -22.22
#